data_0e19d6c3fbe5bd4ea3db5cea9353424d
#
_entry.id   0e19d6c3fbe5bd4ea3db5cea9353424d
#
_cell.length_a   1.000
_cell.length_b   1.000
_cell.length_c   1.000
_cell.angle_alpha   90.00
_cell.angle_beta   90.00
_cell.angle_gamma   90.00
#
_symmetry.space_group_name_H-M   'P 1'
#
loop_
_entity.id
_entity.type
_entity.pdbx_description
1 polymer ?
#
loop_
_entity_poly.entity_id
_entity_poly.type
_entity_poly.pdbx_seq_one_letter_code
_entity_poly.pdbx_strand_id
1 'polypeptide(L)'
;MARVHEVLVIGSGFGGSIAAARLAEAGVDVALLERGPWRDTLPVQSMGIGNRIRYPAGAQLYTRGLRGLHGRWLPRHGLRLSRYGLFEIHAAGDVTTLCASGVGGGSHVYTALNDRPRVPDYWDGHHPDVSSEAMETHYRRVMEEMGGR
;
A
#
# COMPACT_ATOMS: atom_id res chain seq x y z
N MET A 1 12.04 22.87 17.25
CA MET A 1 12.26 21.59 17.94
C MET A 1 11.82 20.46 17.01
N ALA A 2 12.59 19.40 16.88
CA ALA A 2 12.16 18.21 16.15
C ALA A 2 11.01 17.55 16.92
N ARG A 3 9.93 17.20 16.23
CA ARG A 3 8.82 16.42 16.82
C ARG A 3 9.26 14.97 16.90
N VAL A 4 9.17 14.36 18.06
CA VAL A 4 9.44 12.94 18.29
C VAL A 4 8.10 12.23 18.37
N HIS A 5 7.93 11.18 17.60
CA HIS A 5 6.75 10.31 17.61
C HIS A 5 7.08 9.00 18.30
N GLU A 6 6.11 8.41 18.97
CA GLU A 6 6.27 7.10 19.64
C GLU A 6 6.43 5.97 18.64
N VAL A 7 5.68 6.04 17.53
CA VAL A 7 5.70 5.01 16.47
C VAL A 7 5.84 5.66 15.11
N LEU A 8 6.68 5.06 14.28
CA LEU A 8 6.85 5.41 12.88
C LEU A 8 6.38 4.26 11.99
N VAL A 9 5.36 4.51 11.17
CA VAL A 9 4.89 3.58 10.14
C VAL A 9 5.47 3.99 8.79
N ILE A 10 6.08 3.07 8.07
CA ILE A 10 6.68 3.32 6.76
C ILE A 10 5.82 2.69 5.67
N GLY A 11 5.23 3.54 4.83
CA GLY A 11 4.33 3.17 3.74
C GLY A 11 2.86 3.22 4.13
N SER A 12 2.04 3.83 3.27
CA SER A 12 0.61 4.02 3.45
C SER A 12 -0.25 3.05 2.64
N GLY A 13 0.30 1.89 2.26
CA GLY A 13 -0.48 0.80 1.68
C GLY A 13 -1.48 0.20 2.67
N PHE A 14 -2.20 -0.84 2.27
CA PHE A 14 -3.23 -1.48 3.10
C PHE A 14 -2.77 -1.75 4.54
N GLY A 15 -1.65 -2.45 4.71
CA GLY A 15 -1.15 -2.79 6.05
C GLY A 15 -0.73 -1.57 6.87
N GLY A 16 0.05 -0.67 6.27
CA GLY A 16 0.54 0.52 6.98
C GLY A 16 -0.58 1.48 7.37
N SER A 17 -1.58 1.69 6.51
CA SER A 17 -2.73 2.54 6.82
C SER A 17 -3.55 1.97 7.98
N ILE A 18 -3.83 0.67 7.96
CA ILE A 18 -4.57 0.01 9.05
C ILE A 18 -3.76 0.04 10.35
N ALA A 19 -2.47 -0.28 10.32
CA ALA A 19 -1.62 -0.22 11.50
C ALA A 19 -1.59 1.19 12.11
N ALA A 20 -1.38 2.22 11.27
CA ALA A 20 -1.36 3.61 11.74
C ALA A 20 -2.72 4.03 12.33
N ALA A 21 -3.83 3.65 11.69
CA ALA A 21 -5.17 3.96 12.19
C ALA A 21 -5.43 3.29 13.55
N ARG A 22 -5.13 2.01 13.70
CA ARG A 22 -5.35 1.27 14.96
C ARG A 22 -4.48 1.79 16.10
N LEU A 23 -3.23 2.14 15.82
CA LEU A 23 -2.36 2.76 16.83
C LEU A 23 -2.88 4.13 17.26
N ALA A 24 -3.32 4.96 16.30
CA ALA A 24 -3.90 6.27 16.60
C ALA A 24 -5.22 6.15 17.39
N GLU A 25 -6.09 5.20 17.06
CA GLU A 25 -7.32 4.90 17.82
C GLU A 25 -7.01 4.45 19.27
N ALA A 26 -5.88 3.77 19.48
CA ALA A 26 -5.39 3.40 20.80
C ALA A 26 -4.70 4.56 21.55
N GLY A 27 -4.65 5.76 20.97
CA GLY A 27 -4.07 6.96 21.59
C GLY A 27 -2.55 7.09 21.44
N VAL A 28 -1.92 6.25 20.60
CA VAL A 28 -0.47 6.28 20.35
C VAL A 28 -0.13 7.43 19.39
N ASP A 29 0.92 8.21 19.67
CA ASP A 29 1.40 9.26 18.75
C ASP A 29 2.16 8.63 17.57
N VAL A 30 1.47 8.53 16.44
CA VAL A 30 1.96 7.84 15.24
C VAL A 30 2.32 8.82 14.14
N ALA A 31 3.49 8.63 13.53
CA ALA A 31 3.83 9.23 12.25
C ALA A 31 3.79 8.18 11.13
N LEU A 32 3.14 8.52 10.01
CA LEU A 32 3.14 7.69 8.81
C LEU A 32 3.92 8.38 7.71
N LEU A 33 4.97 7.72 7.19
CA LEU A 33 5.77 8.21 6.08
C LEU A 33 5.40 7.48 4.79
N GLU A 34 5.10 8.26 3.75
CA GLU A 34 4.85 7.76 2.41
C GLU A 34 5.78 8.44 1.41
N ARG A 35 6.40 7.68 0.52
CA ARG A 35 7.33 8.22 -0.49
C ARG A 35 6.64 8.73 -1.75
N GLY A 36 5.42 8.26 -2.01
CA GLY A 36 4.65 8.62 -3.18
C GLY A 36 3.72 9.81 -2.93
N PRO A 37 3.21 10.44 -3.99
CA PRO A 37 2.32 11.59 -3.87
C PRO A 37 0.89 11.18 -3.53
N TRP A 38 0.10 12.16 -3.09
CA TRP A 38 -1.35 12.07 -3.16
C TRP A 38 -1.80 11.98 -4.61
N ARG A 39 -2.67 11.02 -4.92
CA ARG A 39 -3.29 10.91 -6.24
C ARG A 39 -4.62 11.65 -6.27
N ASP A 40 -4.93 12.25 -7.42
CA ASP A 40 -6.17 13.01 -7.62
C ASP A 40 -7.35 12.05 -7.85
N THR A 41 -7.75 11.39 -6.79
CA THR A 41 -8.92 10.50 -6.74
C THR A 41 -10.09 11.20 -6.05
N LEU A 42 -11.32 10.74 -6.27
CA LEU A 42 -12.52 11.34 -5.64
C LEU A 42 -12.40 11.44 -4.11
N PRO A 43 -11.96 10.39 -3.38
CA PRO A 43 -11.77 10.50 -1.93
C PRO A 43 -10.78 11.57 -1.53
N VAL A 44 -9.66 11.69 -2.23
CA VAL A 44 -8.62 12.69 -1.93
C VAL A 44 -9.12 14.12 -2.23
N GLN A 45 -9.93 14.28 -3.26
CA GLN A 45 -10.58 15.55 -3.56
C GLN A 45 -11.57 15.94 -2.47
N SER A 46 -12.39 15.01 -2.00
CA SER A 46 -13.37 15.28 -0.93
C SER A 46 -12.73 15.64 0.41
N MET A 47 -11.50 15.16 0.67
CA MET A 47 -10.71 15.56 1.85
C MET A 47 -10.08 16.96 1.71
N GLY A 48 -10.24 17.66 0.59
CA GLY A 48 -9.69 18.99 0.39
C GLY A 48 -8.18 19.07 0.24
N ILE A 49 -7.50 17.95 -0.02
CA ILE A 49 -6.03 17.91 -0.16
C ILE A 49 -5.60 18.63 -1.43
N GLY A 50 -4.90 19.76 -1.28
CA GLY A 50 -4.50 20.62 -2.40
C GLY A 50 -3.31 20.11 -3.20
N ASN A 51 -2.34 19.45 -2.55
CA ASN A 51 -1.12 18.95 -3.19
C ASN A 51 -1.34 17.54 -3.76
N ARG A 52 -2.11 17.47 -4.85
CA ARG A 52 -2.47 16.23 -5.54
C ARG A 52 -1.81 16.15 -6.90
N ILE A 53 -1.47 14.95 -7.33
CA ILE A 53 -0.96 14.65 -8.66
C ILE A 53 -2.00 13.86 -9.45
N ARG A 54 -2.25 14.26 -10.68
CA ARG A 54 -3.21 13.57 -11.54
C ARG A 54 -2.88 12.09 -11.65
N TYR A 55 -3.91 11.28 -11.58
CA TYR A 55 -3.81 9.87 -11.87
C TYR A 55 -3.43 9.71 -13.35
N PRO A 56 -2.38 8.93 -13.69
CA PRO A 56 -2.01 8.73 -15.08
C PRO A 56 -3.10 7.94 -15.81
N ALA A 57 -3.66 8.51 -16.88
CA ALA A 57 -4.70 7.89 -17.68
C ALA A 57 -4.35 7.96 -19.16
N GLY A 58 -4.92 7.06 -19.97
CA GLY A 58 -4.69 6.98 -21.40
C GLY A 58 -3.20 6.82 -21.76
N ALA A 59 -2.72 7.53 -22.74
CA ALA A 59 -1.32 7.47 -23.18
C ALA A 59 -0.31 7.83 -22.07
N GLN A 60 -0.69 8.63 -21.08
CA GLN A 60 0.18 8.98 -19.95
C GLN A 60 0.47 7.80 -19.04
N LEU A 61 -0.37 6.76 -19.03
CA LEU A 61 -0.10 5.54 -18.29
C LEU A 61 1.20 4.89 -18.73
N TYR A 62 1.48 4.91 -20.02
CA TYR A 62 2.69 4.32 -20.60
C TYR A 62 3.92 5.24 -20.50
N THR A 63 3.74 6.56 -20.59
CA THR A 63 4.85 7.51 -20.67
C THR A 63 5.23 8.13 -19.32
N ARG A 64 4.28 8.28 -18.41
CA ARG A 64 4.45 8.92 -17.10
C ARG A 64 4.00 8.05 -15.93
N GLY A 65 3.42 6.88 -16.19
CA GLY A 65 2.99 5.95 -15.18
C GLY A 65 4.13 5.24 -14.47
N LEU A 66 5.25 5.02 -15.14
CA LEU A 66 6.37 4.26 -14.60
C LEU A 66 7.28 5.16 -13.76
N ARG A 67 7.46 4.78 -12.49
CA ARG A 67 8.33 5.45 -11.52
C ARG A 67 9.76 4.95 -11.59
N GLY A 68 9.94 3.64 -11.68
CA GLY A 68 11.25 3.03 -11.70
C GLY A 68 11.23 1.57 -12.11
N LEU A 69 12.42 1.12 -12.48
CA LEU A 69 12.73 -0.27 -12.80
C LEU A 69 13.84 -0.74 -11.88
N HIS A 70 13.65 -1.91 -11.29
CA HIS A 70 14.63 -2.56 -10.42
C HIS A 70 14.87 -3.98 -10.95
N GLY A 71 16.12 -4.38 -10.98
CA GLY A 71 16.48 -5.71 -11.47
C GLY A 71 17.95 -6.01 -11.23
N ARG A 72 18.30 -7.30 -11.24
CA ARG A 72 19.66 -7.77 -10.97
C ARG A 72 20.71 -7.20 -11.95
N TRP A 73 20.28 -6.84 -13.15
CA TRP A 73 21.12 -6.27 -14.22
C TRP A 73 21.10 -4.74 -14.26
N LEU A 74 20.41 -4.09 -13.32
CA LEU A 74 20.41 -2.66 -13.15
C LEU A 74 21.32 -2.23 -11.98
N PRO A 75 21.72 -0.96 -11.91
CA PRO A 75 22.39 -0.44 -10.72
C PRO A 75 21.62 -0.77 -9.44
N ARG A 76 22.31 -0.90 -8.31
CA ARG A 76 21.72 -1.26 -7.01
C ARG A 76 20.48 -0.41 -6.64
N HIS A 77 20.44 0.83 -7.10
CA HIS A 77 19.31 1.75 -6.85
C HIS A 77 18.20 1.66 -7.90
N GLY A 78 18.32 0.75 -8.86
CA GLY A 78 17.43 0.67 -10.00
C GLY A 78 17.58 1.87 -10.96
N LEU A 79 16.71 1.92 -11.95
CA LEU A 79 16.57 3.03 -12.87
C LEU A 79 15.36 3.87 -12.47
N ARG A 80 15.60 5.11 -12.03
CA ARG A 80 14.53 6.04 -11.69
C ARG A 80 14.10 6.81 -12.94
N LEU A 81 12.82 6.73 -13.30
CA LEU A 81 12.24 7.35 -14.50
C LEU A 81 11.41 8.59 -14.16
N SER A 82 10.48 8.47 -13.23
CA SER A 82 9.64 9.59 -12.82
C SER A 82 9.37 9.57 -11.32
N ARG A 83 9.66 10.66 -10.62
CA ARG A 83 9.33 10.78 -9.17
C ARG A 83 7.83 10.73 -8.88
N TYR A 84 7.02 11.00 -9.90
CA TYR A 84 5.56 11.03 -9.81
C TYR A 84 4.90 9.81 -10.46
N GLY A 85 5.68 8.88 -10.99
CA GLY A 85 5.16 7.65 -11.56
C GLY A 85 4.36 6.83 -10.55
N LEU A 86 3.37 6.09 -11.04
CA LEU A 86 2.52 5.24 -10.22
C LEU A 86 3.17 3.88 -9.99
N PHE A 87 3.76 3.30 -11.02
CA PHE A 87 4.25 1.94 -11.02
C PHE A 87 5.76 1.85 -10.82
N GLU A 88 6.18 0.88 -10.03
CA GLU A 88 7.56 0.39 -9.98
C GLU A 88 7.58 -1.10 -10.33
N ILE A 89 8.51 -1.49 -11.16
CA ILE A 89 8.71 -2.88 -11.58
C ILE A 89 9.98 -3.39 -10.91
N HIS A 90 9.86 -4.51 -10.22
CA HIS A 90 10.95 -5.21 -9.58
C HIS A 90 11.09 -6.61 -10.20
N ALA A 91 12.15 -6.82 -10.97
CA ALA A 91 12.47 -8.11 -11.58
C ALA A 91 13.56 -8.83 -10.75
N ALA A 92 13.17 -9.95 -10.14
CA ALA A 92 14.06 -10.77 -9.30
C ALA A 92 13.95 -12.25 -9.74
N GLY A 93 14.94 -12.70 -10.51
CA GLY A 93 14.91 -14.06 -11.08
C GLY A 93 13.68 -14.26 -11.96
N ASP A 94 12.91 -15.28 -11.65
CA ASP A 94 11.70 -15.66 -12.41
C ASP A 94 10.44 -14.90 -11.96
N VAL A 95 10.57 -14.03 -10.96
CA VAL A 95 9.44 -13.27 -10.42
C VAL A 95 9.55 -11.78 -10.79
N THR A 96 8.48 -11.25 -11.33
CA THR A 96 8.34 -9.80 -11.56
C THR A 96 7.21 -9.27 -10.71
N THR A 97 7.53 -8.29 -9.87
CA THR A 97 6.57 -7.62 -9.00
C THR A 97 6.26 -6.22 -9.52
N LEU A 98 4.98 -5.90 -9.64
CA LEU A 98 4.50 -4.56 -9.95
C LEU A 98 3.99 -3.91 -8.67
N CYS A 99 4.64 -2.83 -8.26
CA CYS A 99 4.25 -2.06 -7.07
C CYS A 99 3.65 -0.73 -7.47
N ALA A 100 2.64 -0.26 -6.72
CA ALA A 100 2.14 1.10 -6.84
C ALA A 100 2.82 2.02 -5.82
N SER A 101 3.01 3.29 -6.21
CA SER A 101 3.63 4.31 -5.38
C SER A 101 2.72 5.53 -5.28
N GLY A 102 2.30 5.85 -4.07
CA GLY A 102 1.37 6.93 -3.75
C GLY A 102 0.76 6.71 -2.38
N VAL A 103 0.13 7.72 -1.82
CA VAL A 103 -0.66 7.56 -0.61
C VAL A 103 -1.80 6.58 -0.87
N GLY A 104 -1.85 5.48 -0.13
CA GLY A 104 -2.72 4.34 -0.37
C GLY A 104 -2.03 3.14 -1.03
N GLY A 105 -0.83 3.33 -1.61
CA GLY A 105 -0.03 2.23 -2.16
C GLY A 105 -0.78 1.36 -3.16
N GLY A 106 -0.84 0.06 -2.90
CA GLY A 106 -1.48 -0.93 -3.76
C GLY A 106 -2.98 -0.74 -3.97
N SER A 107 -3.66 0.04 -3.12
CA SER A 107 -5.10 0.31 -3.28
C SER A 107 -5.45 1.00 -4.60
N HIS A 108 -4.48 1.68 -5.22
CA HIS A 108 -4.66 2.33 -6.52
C HIS A 108 -4.72 1.37 -7.71
N VAL A 109 -4.28 0.14 -7.54
CA VAL A 109 -4.09 -0.82 -8.64
C VAL A 109 -4.63 -2.20 -8.32
N TYR A 110 -5.28 -2.35 -7.18
CA TYR A 110 -5.82 -3.63 -6.79
C TYR A 110 -7.14 -3.92 -7.53
N THR A 111 -7.39 -5.19 -7.77
CA THR A 111 -8.49 -5.66 -8.64
C THR A 111 -9.79 -5.90 -7.88
N ALA A 112 -9.93 -5.39 -6.67
CA ALA A 112 -11.09 -5.60 -5.79
C ALA A 112 -11.37 -7.08 -5.44
N LEU A 113 -10.35 -7.92 -5.50
CA LEU A 113 -10.44 -9.31 -5.03
C LEU A 113 -10.17 -9.34 -3.53
N ASN A 114 -11.23 -9.53 -2.76
CA ASN A 114 -11.20 -9.67 -1.30
C ASN A 114 -11.56 -11.11 -0.96
N ASP A 115 -10.67 -12.04 -1.31
CA ASP A 115 -10.90 -13.46 -1.06
C ASP A 115 -10.05 -13.93 0.13
N ARG A 116 -10.58 -14.88 0.87
CA ARG A 116 -9.83 -15.58 1.93
C ARG A 116 -8.90 -16.60 1.30
N PRO A 117 -7.81 -16.98 1.99
CA PRO A 117 -7.05 -18.13 1.56
C PRO A 117 -7.96 -19.36 1.40
N ARG A 118 -7.86 -20.02 0.25
CA ARG A 118 -8.67 -21.21 -0.04
C ARG A 118 -8.11 -22.48 0.57
N VAL A 119 -6.87 -22.40 1.06
CA VAL A 119 -6.23 -23.51 1.78
C VAL A 119 -6.75 -23.48 3.21
N PRO A 120 -7.37 -24.56 3.70
CA PRO A 120 -7.72 -24.69 5.11
C PRO A 120 -6.47 -24.50 5.98
N ASP A 121 -6.65 -23.90 7.13
CA ASP A 121 -5.58 -23.70 8.13
C ASP A 121 -4.33 -22.97 7.59
N TYR A 122 -4.54 -22.11 6.58
CA TYR A 122 -3.45 -21.37 5.90
C TYR A 122 -2.53 -20.63 6.87
N TRP A 123 -3.08 -20.06 7.92
CA TRP A 123 -2.32 -19.28 8.91
C TRP A 123 -1.65 -20.11 9.98
N ASP A 124 -2.05 -21.37 10.14
CA ASP A 124 -1.58 -22.19 11.22
C ASP A 124 -0.11 -22.61 10.99
N GLY A 125 0.67 -22.58 12.05
CA GLY A 125 2.10 -22.94 12.01
C GLY A 125 3.04 -21.84 11.47
N HIS A 126 2.54 -20.69 11.05
CA HIS A 126 3.40 -19.57 10.62
C HIS A 126 3.95 -18.76 11.81
N HIS A 127 3.10 -18.47 12.79
CA HIS A 127 3.48 -17.74 14.00
C HIS A 127 2.54 -18.13 15.15
N PRO A 128 3.04 -18.20 16.40
CA PRO A 128 2.21 -18.58 17.56
C PRO A 128 0.97 -17.70 17.77
N ASP A 129 1.08 -16.40 17.46
CA ASP A 129 0.01 -15.42 17.65
C ASP A 129 -0.94 -15.31 16.46
N VAL A 130 -0.68 -16.06 15.38
CA VAL A 130 -1.48 -16.03 14.16
C VAL A 130 -1.99 -17.42 13.84
N SER A 131 -3.29 -17.62 14.05
CA SER A 131 -4.00 -18.85 13.70
C SER A 131 -5.17 -18.55 12.77
N SER A 132 -5.66 -19.57 12.08
CA SER A 132 -6.84 -19.44 11.22
C SER A 132 -8.07 -19.00 12.02
N GLU A 133 -8.21 -19.45 13.27
CA GLU A 133 -9.26 -19.01 14.18
C GLU A 133 -9.12 -17.52 14.56
N ALA A 134 -7.91 -17.08 14.93
CA ALA A 134 -7.65 -15.66 15.25
C ALA A 134 -7.93 -14.74 14.05
N MET A 135 -7.56 -15.18 12.85
CA MET A 135 -7.77 -14.43 11.62
C MET A 135 -9.23 -14.28 11.21
N GLU A 136 -10.12 -15.17 11.65
CA GLU A 136 -11.55 -15.10 11.33
C GLU A 136 -12.20 -13.78 11.80
N THR A 137 -11.82 -13.30 12.98
CA THR A 137 -12.31 -12.02 13.51
C THR A 137 -11.85 -10.85 12.65
N HIS A 138 -10.60 -10.88 12.18
CA HIS A 138 -10.06 -9.85 11.30
C HIS A 138 -10.71 -9.86 9.91
N TYR A 139 -10.96 -11.02 9.32
CA TYR A 139 -11.69 -11.13 8.06
C TYR A 139 -13.09 -10.57 8.15
N ARG A 140 -13.84 -10.92 9.19
CA ARG A 140 -15.19 -10.41 9.41
C ARG A 140 -15.19 -8.90 9.48
N ARG A 141 -14.29 -8.31 10.27
CA ARG A 141 -14.17 -6.87 10.42
C ARG A 141 -13.85 -6.18 9.10
N VAL A 142 -12.88 -6.70 8.34
CA VAL A 142 -12.52 -6.14 7.02
C VAL A 142 -13.71 -6.20 6.06
N MET A 143 -14.43 -7.31 6.01
CA MET A 143 -15.60 -7.44 5.14
C MET A 143 -16.71 -6.46 5.52
N GLU A 144 -16.98 -6.26 6.81
CA GLU A 144 -17.93 -5.27 7.30
C GLU A 144 -17.52 -3.85 6.91
N GLU A 145 -16.27 -3.47 7.16
CA GLU A 145 -15.74 -2.13 6.84
C GLU A 145 -15.70 -1.85 5.32
N MET A 146 -15.49 -2.87 4.50
CA MET A 146 -15.47 -2.74 3.03
C MET A 146 -16.86 -2.87 2.38
N GLY A 147 -17.92 -3.04 3.16
CA GLY A 147 -19.27 -3.23 2.66
C GLY A 147 -19.48 -4.60 1.99
N GLY A 148 -18.65 -5.58 2.29
CA GLY A 148 -18.80 -6.97 1.85
C GLY A 148 -20.00 -7.65 2.51
N ARG A 149 -20.58 -8.60 1.78
CA ARG A 149 -21.68 -9.44 2.27
C ARG A 149 -21.22 -10.89 2.31
#